data_07f3d166c72a78cde91bc647c3c96a28
#
_entry.id   07f3d166c72a78cde91bc647c3c96a28
#
_cell.length_a   1.000
_cell.length_b   1.000
_cell.length_c   1.000
_cell.angle_alpha   90.00
_cell.angle_beta   90.00
_cell.angle_gamma   90.00
#
_symmetry.space_group_name_H-M   'P 1'
#
loop_
_entity.id
_entity.type
_entity.pdbx_description
1 polymer ?
#
loop_
_entity_poly.entity_id
_entity_poly.type
_entity_poly.pdbx_seq_one_letter_code
_entity_poly.pdbx_strand_id
1 'polypeptide(L)'
;MANAGATIVINDVFPDKLEAAKKEYADKGIHIHTYVLDVTDEAAVEQTVALIEKEVNPIDILVNNAGIIKRIPILEMKAEEFRQVLDVDLTGPFIMGKTVARGMVERGQGKIINMCSMMSELGRNTVSAYAAAKGGLKMLTRNMATEWARHNIQINGIGPGYFATAQTAPIRVDGHPFNEFIISRTPAGRWGRPEDLAGTAVFLASKASDFVNGQVVYVDGGILATIGKPSNEK
;
A
#
# COMPACT_ATOMS: atom_id res chain seq x y z
N MET A 1 -0.19 9.82 9.76
CA MET A 1 0.85 10.77 9.31
C MET A 1 0.47 12.21 9.61
N ALA A 2 -0.70 12.74 9.23
CA ALA A 2 -1.12 14.11 9.56
C ALA A 2 -0.95 14.44 11.06
N ASN A 3 -1.46 13.59 11.95
CA ASN A 3 -1.31 13.75 13.41
C ASN A 3 0.15 13.66 13.91
N ALA A 4 1.07 13.24 13.05
CA ALA A 4 2.52 13.24 13.31
C ALA A 4 3.23 14.42 12.63
N GLY A 5 2.48 15.40 12.12
CA GLY A 5 3.00 16.65 11.56
C GLY A 5 3.28 16.66 10.06
N ALA A 6 2.88 15.62 9.32
CA ALA A 6 3.08 15.60 7.88
C ALA A 6 2.03 16.46 7.15
N THR A 7 2.46 17.26 6.17
CA THR A 7 1.58 17.82 5.13
C THR A 7 1.10 16.68 4.24
N ILE A 8 -0.20 16.60 4.00
CA ILE A 8 -0.82 15.47 3.28
C ILE A 8 -1.20 15.87 1.87
N VAL A 9 -0.71 15.10 0.92
CA VAL A 9 -1.14 15.13 -0.48
C VAL A 9 -1.76 13.77 -0.82
N ILE A 10 -2.95 13.77 -1.41
CA ILE A 10 -3.66 12.56 -1.82
C ILE A 10 -3.96 12.63 -3.31
N ASN A 11 -3.73 11.54 -4.02
CA ASN A 11 -4.18 11.36 -5.39
C ASN A 11 -5.10 10.13 -5.54
N ASP A 12 -6.05 10.24 -6.43
CA ASP A 12 -6.93 9.14 -6.89
C ASP A 12 -7.35 9.43 -8.34
N VAL A 13 -7.74 8.41 -9.08
CA VAL A 13 -8.32 8.56 -10.43
C VAL A 13 -9.76 9.08 -10.38
N PHE A 14 -10.43 9.01 -9.25
CA PHE A 14 -11.82 9.39 -9.04
C PHE A 14 -11.95 10.73 -8.30
N PRO A 15 -12.34 11.82 -8.97
CA PRO A 15 -12.52 13.13 -8.34
C PRO A 15 -13.45 13.10 -7.14
N ASP A 16 -14.54 12.36 -7.21
CA ASP A 16 -15.55 12.27 -6.13
C ASP A 16 -14.96 11.70 -4.83
N LYS A 17 -14.02 10.76 -4.94
CA LYS A 17 -13.31 10.22 -3.77
C LYS A 17 -12.39 11.26 -3.14
N LEU A 18 -11.76 12.08 -3.95
CA LEU A 18 -10.89 13.16 -3.47
C LEU A 18 -11.70 14.23 -2.72
N GLU A 19 -12.87 14.60 -3.24
CA GLU A 19 -13.77 15.54 -2.55
C GLU A 19 -14.30 14.94 -1.23
N ALA A 20 -14.68 13.66 -1.22
CA ALA A 20 -15.07 12.96 0.00
C ALA A 20 -13.93 12.94 1.04
N ALA A 21 -12.70 12.67 0.59
CA ALA A 21 -11.51 12.70 1.45
C ALA A 21 -11.26 14.09 2.02
N LYS A 22 -11.32 15.15 1.19
CA LYS A 22 -11.18 16.55 1.66
C LYS A 22 -12.15 16.86 2.80
N LYS A 23 -13.42 16.49 2.62
CA LYS A 23 -14.44 16.70 3.65
C LYS A 23 -14.12 15.93 4.93
N GLU A 24 -13.81 14.63 4.82
CA GLU A 24 -13.48 13.78 5.97
C GLU A 24 -12.29 14.31 6.77
N TYR A 25 -11.25 14.78 6.07
CA TYR A 25 -10.07 15.34 6.73
C TYR A 25 -10.34 16.72 7.33
N ALA A 26 -11.11 17.57 6.65
CA ALA A 26 -11.53 18.87 7.16
C ALA A 26 -12.37 18.75 8.45
N ASP A 27 -13.27 17.77 8.53
CA ASP A 27 -14.05 17.46 9.74
C ASP A 27 -13.17 17.07 10.95
N LYS A 28 -11.92 16.60 10.66
CA LYS A 28 -10.89 16.30 11.66
C LYS A 28 -9.90 17.45 11.89
N GLY A 29 -10.15 18.63 11.30
CA GLY A 29 -9.25 19.79 11.36
C GLY A 29 -7.95 19.63 10.58
N ILE A 30 -7.89 18.70 9.63
CA ILE A 30 -6.70 18.42 8.82
C ILE A 30 -6.90 18.97 7.41
N HIS A 31 -5.99 19.84 6.96
CA HIS A 31 -5.95 20.28 5.57
C HIS A 31 -5.17 19.29 4.71
N ILE A 32 -5.70 18.96 3.52
CA ILE A 32 -5.03 18.09 2.54
C ILE A 32 -5.03 18.74 1.16
N HIS A 33 -3.99 18.44 0.37
CA HIS A 33 -3.94 18.73 -1.07
C HIS A 33 -4.39 17.51 -1.86
N THR A 34 -5.11 17.70 -2.95
CA THR A 34 -5.61 16.57 -3.75
C THR A 34 -5.36 16.80 -5.23
N TYR A 35 -4.97 15.73 -5.94
CA TYR A 35 -4.73 15.74 -7.37
C TYR A 35 -5.40 14.53 -8.01
N VAL A 36 -6.11 14.74 -9.12
CA VAL A 36 -6.61 13.63 -9.94
C VAL A 36 -5.44 13.07 -10.73
N LEU A 37 -5.14 11.78 -10.53
CA LEU A 37 -3.97 11.15 -11.14
C LEU A 37 -4.18 9.65 -11.32
N ASP A 38 -3.94 9.16 -12.52
CA ASP A 38 -3.72 7.74 -12.79
C ASP A 38 -2.22 7.44 -12.63
N VAL A 39 -1.87 6.61 -11.66
CA VAL A 39 -0.47 6.24 -11.38
C VAL A 39 0.17 5.41 -12.50
N THR A 40 -0.61 4.92 -13.45
CA THR A 40 -0.14 4.16 -14.62
C THR A 40 0.22 5.06 -15.80
N ASP A 41 -0.19 6.33 -15.80
CA ASP A 41 0.18 7.33 -16.80
C ASP A 41 1.46 8.05 -16.38
N GLU A 42 2.58 7.64 -16.95
CA GLU A 42 3.90 8.15 -16.61
C GLU A 42 4.02 9.67 -16.84
N ALA A 43 3.47 10.18 -17.95
CA ALA A 43 3.54 11.61 -18.26
C ALA A 43 2.70 12.44 -17.28
N ALA A 44 1.51 11.96 -16.92
CA ALA A 44 0.67 12.60 -15.90
C ALA A 44 1.34 12.57 -14.52
N VAL A 45 2.02 11.47 -14.17
CA VAL A 45 2.78 11.36 -12.92
C VAL A 45 3.91 12.38 -12.87
N GLU A 46 4.71 12.52 -13.92
CA GLU A 46 5.81 13.48 -13.97
C GLU A 46 5.30 14.93 -13.83
N GLN A 47 4.23 15.28 -14.51
CA GLN A 47 3.60 16.61 -14.43
C GLN A 47 3.03 16.87 -13.02
N THR A 48 2.33 15.90 -12.45
CA THR A 48 1.68 16.06 -11.13
C THR A 48 2.72 16.13 -10.01
N VAL A 49 3.76 15.34 -10.06
CA VAL A 49 4.87 15.40 -9.07
C VAL A 49 5.54 16.76 -9.13
N ALA A 50 5.88 17.27 -10.32
CA ALA A 50 6.47 18.61 -10.48
C ALA A 50 5.54 19.71 -9.95
N LEU A 51 4.23 19.59 -10.18
CA LEU A 51 3.24 20.53 -9.66
C LEU A 51 3.15 20.51 -8.13
N ILE A 52 3.12 19.33 -7.52
CA ILE A 52 3.11 19.17 -6.07
C ILE A 52 4.37 19.80 -5.45
N GLU A 53 5.55 19.51 -5.99
CA GLU A 53 6.82 20.05 -5.46
C GLU A 53 6.91 21.56 -5.60
N LYS A 54 6.28 22.14 -6.63
CA LYS A 54 6.21 23.58 -6.85
C LYS A 54 5.19 24.28 -5.94
N GLU A 55 4.00 23.70 -5.76
CA GLU A 55 2.88 24.37 -5.11
C GLU A 55 2.75 24.07 -3.61
N VAL A 56 3.24 22.91 -3.19
CA VAL A 56 3.10 22.46 -1.80
C VAL A 56 4.46 22.44 -1.12
N ASN A 57 5.26 21.41 -1.37
CA ASN A 57 6.61 21.22 -0.82
C ASN A 57 7.32 20.09 -1.57
N PRO A 58 8.66 19.99 -1.49
CA PRO A 58 9.38 18.79 -1.88
C PRO A 58 8.80 17.55 -1.20
N ILE A 59 8.67 16.46 -1.94
CA ILE A 59 8.08 15.22 -1.44
C ILE A 59 9.12 14.45 -0.60
N ASP A 60 8.96 14.43 0.72
CA ASP A 60 9.84 13.69 1.64
C ASP A 60 9.43 12.24 1.82
N ILE A 61 8.13 11.94 1.69
CA ILE A 61 7.56 10.61 1.92
C ILE A 61 6.58 10.28 0.79
N LEU A 62 6.83 9.17 0.09
CA LEU A 62 5.90 8.59 -0.87
C LEU A 62 5.27 7.33 -0.28
N VAL A 63 3.94 7.24 -0.34
CA VAL A 63 3.21 6.01 -0.01
C VAL A 63 2.51 5.52 -1.27
N ASN A 64 3.02 4.46 -1.87
CA ASN A 64 2.39 3.76 -2.99
C ASN A 64 1.26 2.88 -2.47
N ASN A 65 0.06 3.46 -2.37
CA ASN A 65 -1.12 2.80 -1.82
C ASN A 65 -2.16 2.42 -2.88
N ALA A 66 -2.14 3.03 -4.06
CA ALA A 66 -3.05 2.68 -5.15
C ALA A 66 -2.97 1.19 -5.46
N GLY A 67 -4.12 0.56 -5.65
CA GLY A 67 -4.16 -0.86 -5.95
C GLY A 67 -5.58 -1.34 -6.23
N ILE A 68 -5.68 -2.38 -7.05
CA ILE A 68 -6.92 -3.05 -7.41
C ILE A 68 -6.80 -4.56 -7.23
N ILE A 69 -7.91 -5.21 -7.02
CA ILE A 69 -7.97 -6.67 -6.96
C ILE A 69 -9.10 -7.19 -7.84
N LYS A 70 -8.78 -8.15 -8.72
CA LYS A 70 -9.76 -8.93 -9.48
C LYS A 70 -9.78 -10.35 -8.94
N ARG A 71 -10.98 -10.84 -8.64
CA ARG A 71 -11.19 -12.21 -8.12
C ARG A 71 -11.75 -13.08 -9.22
N ILE A 72 -10.85 -13.65 -10.02
CA ILE A 72 -11.19 -14.46 -11.21
C ILE A 72 -10.35 -15.74 -11.17
N PRO A 73 -10.93 -16.93 -11.35
CA PRO A 73 -10.16 -18.17 -11.52
C PRO A 73 -9.15 -18.04 -12.67
N ILE A 74 -7.96 -18.62 -12.52
CA ILE A 74 -6.87 -18.46 -13.52
C ILE A 74 -7.32 -18.89 -14.93
N LEU A 75 -8.09 -19.97 -15.04
CA LEU A 75 -8.56 -20.48 -16.33
C LEU A 75 -9.59 -19.56 -17.02
N GLU A 76 -10.22 -18.66 -16.27
CA GLU A 76 -11.23 -17.73 -16.75
C GLU A 76 -10.69 -16.30 -16.92
N MET A 77 -9.54 -15.99 -16.30
CA MET A 77 -8.95 -14.66 -16.30
C MET A 77 -8.37 -14.32 -17.69
N LYS A 78 -8.83 -13.22 -18.26
CA LYS A 78 -8.27 -12.72 -19.51
C LYS A 78 -6.90 -12.05 -19.26
N ALA A 79 -6.01 -12.11 -20.24
CA ALA A 79 -4.69 -11.50 -20.14
C ALA A 79 -4.75 -9.98 -19.89
N GLU A 80 -5.76 -9.28 -20.42
CA GLU A 80 -5.98 -7.85 -20.20
C GLU A 80 -6.33 -7.57 -18.74
N GLU A 81 -7.12 -8.42 -18.10
CA GLU A 81 -7.48 -8.27 -16.68
C GLU A 81 -6.28 -8.52 -15.77
N PHE A 82 -5.43 -9.48 -16.15
CA PHE A 82 -4.17 -9.72 -15.47
C PHE A 82 -3.24 -8.51 -15.59
N ARG A 83 -3.02 -7.99 -16.81
CA ARG A 83 -2.18 -6.81 -17.06
C ARG A 83 -2.67 -5.60 -16.29
N GLN A 84 -3.97 -5.32 -16.30
CA GLN A 84 -4.54 -4.18 -15.59
C GLN A 84 -4.19 -4.18 -14.09
N VAL A 85 -4.20 -5.35 -13.44
CA VAL A 85 -3.79 -5.46 -12.03
C VAL A 85 -2.29 -5.21 -11.89
N LEU A 86 -1.45 -5.75 -12.78
CA LEU A 86 -0.02 -5.50 -12.74
C LEU A 86 0.30 -4.02 -12.98
N ASP A 87 -0.41 -3.39 -13.91
CA ASP A 87 -0.17 -1.98 -14.23
C ASP A 87 -0.43 -1.09 -13.01
N VAL A 88 -1.54 -1.28 -12.32
CA VAL A 88 -1.87 -0.46 -11.15
C VAL A 88 -1.01 -0.83 -9.93
N ASP A 89 -0.86 -2.15 -9.63
CA ASP A 89 -0.29 -2.61 -8.35
C ASP A 89 1.23 -2.82 -8.37
N LEU A 90 1.87 -2.77 -9.55
CA LEU A 90 3.32 -2.95 -9.72
C LEU A 90 3.95 -1.86 -10.59
N THR A 91 3.44 -1.65 -11.82
CA THR A 91 4.00 -0.64 -12.73
C THR A 91 3.76 0.78 -12.19
N GLY A 92 2.58 1.07 -11.62
CA GLY A 92 2.28 2.36 -10.99
C GLY A 92 3.25 2.72 -9.84
N PRO A 93 3.46 1.85 -8.85
CA PRO A 93 4.50 2.04 -7.84
C PRO A 93 5.92 2.25 -8.40
N PHE A 94 6.28 1.58 -9.49
CA PHE A 94 7.55 1.81 -10.19
C PHE A 94 7.62 3.23 -10.76
N ILE A 95 6.59 3.67 -11.50
CA ILE A 95 6.53 5.01 -12.11
C ILE A 95 6.58 6.08 -11.03
N MET A 96 5.70 6.01 -10.03
CA MET A 96 5.67 6.95 -8.91
C MET A 96 7.01 6.99 -8.16
N GLY A 97 7.54 5.81 -7.83
CA GLY A 97 8.79 5.67 -7.08
C GLY A 97 9.96 6.30 -7.82
N LYS A 98 10.17 5.99 -9.11
CA LYS A 98 11.29 6.56 -9.89
C LYS A 98 11.15 8.08 -10.09
N THR A 99 9.91 8.57 -10.27
CA THR A 99 9.68 10.01 -10.50
C THR A 99 9.97 10.82 -9.23
N VAL A 100 9.43 10.40 -8.09
CA VAL A 100 9.65 11.08 -6.80
C VAL A 100 11.11 10.92 -6.33
N ALA A 101 11.73 9.77 -6.57
CA ALA A 101 13.10 9.53 -6.15
C ALA A 101 14.12 10.47 -6.81
N ARG A 102 13.85 11.05 -7.99
CA ARG A 102 14.75 12.04 -8.61
C ARG A 102 15.02 13.21 -7.66
N GLY A 103 13.96 13.85 -7.14
CA GLY A 103 14.09 14.93 -6.17
C GLY A 103 14.67 14.46 -4.82
N MET A 104 14.31 13.25 -4.35
CA MET A 104 14.88 12.69 -3.13
C MET A 104 16.39 12.45 -3.26
N VAL A 105 16.89 11.94 -4.40
CA VAL A 105 18.31 11.73 -4.69
C VAL A 105 19.07 13.07 -4.68
N GLU A 106 18.53 14.10 -5.31
CA GLU A 106 19.13 15.45 -5.32
C GLU A 106 19.25 16.05 -3.92
N ARG A 107 18.25 15.81 -3.07
CA ARG A 107 18.25 16.30 -1.68
C ARG A 107 19.03 15.42 -0.70
N GLY A 108 19.38 14.20 -1.08
CA GLY A 108 20.06 13.24 -0.22
C GLY A 108 19.19 12.73 0.94
N GLN A 109 17.87 12.66 0.76
CA GLN A 109 16.93 12.12 1.75
C GLN A 109 15.59 11.77 1.14
N GLY A 110 14.92 10.74 1.68
CA GLY A 110 13.56 10.36 1.31
C GLY A 110 13.11 9.05 1.91
N LYS A 111 11.81 8.85 1.96
CA LYS A 111 11.16 7.62 2.40
C LYS A 111 10.14 7.17 1.36
N ILE A 112 10.20 5.90 0.95
CA ILE A 112 9.20 5.31 0.07
C ILE A 112 8.59 4.09 0.78
N ILE A 113 7.27 4.07 0.89
CA ILE A 113 6.51 2.99 1.51
C ILE A 113 5.61 2.35 0.45
N ASN A 114 5.86 1.10 0.13
CA ASN A 114 5.07 0.33 -0.81
C ASN A 114 4.01 -0.48 -0.06
N MET A 115 2.73 -0.35 -0.43
CA MET A 115 1.68 -1.19 0.13
C MET A 115 1.71 -2.58 -0.52
N CYS A 116 2.51 -3.45 0.09
CA CYS A 116 2.57 -4.87 -0.20
C CYS A 116 1.31 -5.60 0.30
N SER A 117 1.40 -6.88 0.57
CA SER A 117 0.31 -7.69 1.12
C SER A 117 0.89 -8.96 1.72
N MET A 118 0.17 -9.65 2.57
CA MET A 118 0.48 -11.05 2.89
C MET A 118 0.48 -11.93 1.62
N MET A 119 -0.23 -11.51 0.55
CA MET A 119 -0.18 -12.16 -0.77
C MET A 119 1.16 -11.95 -1.49
N SER A 120 2.08 -11.20 -0.95
CA SER A 120 3.49 -11.18 -1.39
C SER A 120 4.23 -12.48 -1.00
N GLU A 121 3.68 -13.28 -0.10
CA GLU A 121 4.23 -14.55 0.41
C GLU A 121 3.31 -15.74 0.15
N LEU A 122 2.00 -15.52 0.12
CA LEU A 122 1.00 -16.58 0.04
C LEU A 122 0.22 -16.54 -1.26
N GLY A 123 -0.12 -17.70 -1.77
CA GLY A 123 -1.12 -17.86 -2.83
C GLY A 123 -2.52 -18.03 -2.27
N ARG A 124 -3.52 -17.57 -3.04
CA ARG A 124 -4.93 -17.79 -2.79
C ARG A 124 -5.68 -17.96 -4.11
N ASN A 125 -6.70 -18.80 -4.11
CA ASN A 125 -7.58 -18.97 -5.26
C ASN A 125 -8.15 -17.63 -5.72
N THR A 126 -8.28 -17.45 -7.02
CA THR A 126 -8.91 -16.32 -7.72
C THR A 126 -8.18 -14.98 -7.67
N VAL A 127 -7.04 -14.88 -7.02
CA VAL A 127 -6.29 -13.59 -6.88
C VAL A 127 -4.88 -13.65 -7.50
N SER A 128 -4.70 -14.45 -8.56
CA SER A 128 -3.38 -14.70 -9.16
C SER A 128 -2.66 -13.43 -9.62
N ALA A 129 -3.35 -12.53 -10.33
CA ALA A 129 -2.78 -11.27 -10.79
C ALA A 129 -2.34 -10.38 -9.62
N TYR A 130 -3.18 -10.28 -8.58
CA TYR A 130 -2.87 -9.51 -7.39
C TYR A 130 -1.66 -10.09 -6.62
N ALA A 131 -1.62 -11.41 -6.42
CA ALA A 131 -0.50 -12.07 -5.75
C ALA A 131 0.80 -11.90 -6.55
N ALA A 132 0.76 -12.04 -7.88
CA ALA A 132 1.90 -11.78 -8.76
C ALA A 132 2.39 -10.33 -8.64
N ALA A 133 1.48 -9.35 -8.69
CA ALA A 133 1.82 -7.94 -8.54
C ALA A 133 2.44 -7.64 -7.16
N LYS A 134 1.84 -8.15 -6.07
CA LYS A 134 2.35 -7.91 -4.70
C LYS A 134 3.66 -8.65 -4.41
N GLY A 135 3.87 -9.84 -5.00
CA GLY A 135 5.18 -10.51 -5.00
C GLY A 135 6.23 -9.71 -5.76
N GLY A 136 5.88 -9.21 -6.95
CA GLY A 136 6.72 -8.31 -7.73
C GLY A 136 7.05 -7.01 -6.99
N LEU A 137 6.06 -6.38 -6.33
CA LEU A 137 6.24 -5.16 -5.55
C LEU A 137 7.18 -5.36 -4.35
N LYS A 138 7.13 -6.52 -3.69
CA LYS A 138 8.10 -6.90 -2.66
C LYS A 138 9.53 -6.91 -3.22
N MET A 139 9.75 -7.49 -4.39
CA MET A 139 11.07 -7.51 -5.02
C MET A 139 11.47 -6.13 -5.54
N LEU A 140 10.55 -5.37 -6.11
CA LEU A 140 10.79 -3.98 -6.52
C LEU A 140 11.22 -3.11 -5.34
N THR A 141 10.59 -3.26 -4.17
CA THR A 141 10.98 -2.59 -2.92
C THR A 141 12.45 -2.84 -2.58
N ARG A 142 12.91 -4.09 -2.70
CA ARG A 142 14.31 -4.45 -2.44
C ARG A 142 15.27 -3.85 -3.46
N ASN A 143 14.91 -3.89 -4.74
CA ASN A 143 15.76 -3.34 -5.80
C ASN A 143 15.90 -1.82 -5.67
N MET A 144 14.81 -1.10 -5.48
CA MET A 144 14.84 0.35 -5.23
C MET A 144 15.69 0.69 -4.00
N ALA A 145 15.55 -0.08 -2.91
CA ALA A 145 16.36 0.10 -1.71
C ALA A 145 17.85 -0.10 -2.00
N THR A 146 18.22 -1.12 -2.77
CA THR A 146 19.60 -1.40 -3.13
C THR A 146 20.23 -0.28 -3.96
N GLU A 147 19.48 0.30 -4.89
CA GLU A 147 19.99 1.35 -5.78
C GLU A 147 20.12 2.71 -5.07
N TRP A 148 19.17 3.06 -4.20
CA TRP A 148 19.04 4.42 -3.67
C TRP A 148 19.48 4.57 -2.21
N ALA A 149 19.85 3.49 -1.51
CA ALA A 149 20.32 3.57 -0.12
C ALA A 149 21.50 4.51 0.07
N ARG A 150 22.44 4.54 -0.89
CA ARG A 150 23.62 5.45 -0.87
C ARG A 150 23.23 6.94 -0.90
N HIS A 151 22.02 7.25 -1.32
CA HIS A 151 21.46 8.61 -1.33
C HIS A 151 20.61 8.91 -0.09
N ASN A 152 20.75 8.10 0.98
CA ASN A 152 19.97 8.21 2.21
C ASN A 152 18.46 8.14 1.98
N ILE A 153 18.03 7.26 1.06
CA ILE A 153 16.62 6.99 0.78
C ILE A 153 16.29 5.59 1.32
N GLN A 154 15.29 5.48 2.18
CA GLN A 154 14.81 4.21 2.70
C GLN A 154 13.51 3.82 2.00
N ILE A 155 13.52 2.64 1.40
CA ILE A 155 12.38 2.08 0.70
C ILE A 155 11.96 0.78 1.39
N ASN A 156 10.75 0.77 1.93
CA ASN A 156 10.21 -0.38 2.66
C ASN A 156 8.77 -0.67 2.24
N GLY A 157 8.29 -1.84 2.59
CA GLY A 157 6.91 -2.25 2.38
C GLY A 157 6.14 -2.38 3.69
N ILE A 158 4.83 -2.16 3.63
CA ILE A 158 3.88 -2.65 4.62
C ILE A 158 3.11 -3.78 3.97
N GLY A 159 3.02 -4.92 4.64
CA GLY A 159 2.28 -6.10 4.18
C GLY A 159 1.05 -6.36 5.04
N PRO A 160 -0.11 -5.76 4.75
CA PRO A 160 -1.33 -6.01 5.51
C PRO A 160 -1.82 -7.44 5.35
N GLY A 161 -2.40 -7.99 6.43
CA GLY A 161 -3.27 -9.15 6.39
C GLY A 161 -4.69 -8.80 5.95
N TYR A 162 -5.70 -9.38 6.60
CA TYR A 162 -7.10 -9.05 6.36
C TYR A 162 -7.58 -7.91 7.23
N PHE A 163 -8.04 -6.83 6.60
CA PHE A 163 -8.46 -5.60 7.25
C PHE A 163 -9.95 -5.31 7.07
N ALA A 164 -10.56 -4.80 8.12
CA ALA A 164 -11.94 -4.34 8.15
C ALA A 164 -12.06 -2.98 7.44
N THR A 165 -12.38 -3.02 6.15
CA THR A 165 -12.63 -1.83 5.32
C THR A 165 -14.07 -1.85 4.79
N ALA A 166 -14.50 -0.77 4.15
CA ALA A 166 -15.80 -0.75 3.46
C ALA A 166 -15.90 -1.87 2.41
N GLN A 167 -14.81 -2.16 1.69
CA GLN A 167 -14.77 -3.21 0.67
C GLN A 167 -14.96 -4.62 1.24
N THR A 168 -14.58 -4.87 2.49
CA THR A 168 -14.72 -6.18 3.14
C THR A 168 -15.98 -6.28 4.00
N ALA A 169 -16.75 -5.20 4.17
CA ALA A 169 -17.95 -5.18 5.01
C ALA A 169 -18.96 -6.30 4.67
N PRO A 170 -19.27 -6.61 3.38
CA PRO A 170 -20.25 -7.62 3.05
C PRO A 170 -19.89 -9.04 3.49
N ILE A 171 -18.61 -9.33 3.67
CA ILE A 171 -18.11 -10.66 4.06
C ILE A 171 -17.71 -10.75 5.53
N ARG A 172 -17.86 -9.65 6.31
CA ARG A 172 -17.55 -9.59 7.73
C ARG A 172 -18.80 -9.68 8.61
N VAL A 173 -19.80 -10.45 8.16
CA VAL A 173 -21.02 -10.72 8.91
C VAL A 173 -20.93 -12.07 9.61
N ASP A 174 -21.59 -12.20 10.77
CA ASP A 174 -21.60 -13.43 11.53
C ASP A 174 -22.23 -14.55 10.72
N GLY A 175 -21.68 -15.76 10.82
CA GLY A 175 -22.08 -16.93 10.05
C GLY A 175 -21.61 -16.93 8.59
N HIS A 176 -20.91 -15.89 8.12
CA HIS A 176 -20.33 -15.92 6.77
C HIS A 176 -19.08 -16.82 6.77
N PRO A 177 -19.00 -17.89 5.94
CA PRO A 177 -17.91 -18.87 6.00
C PRO A 177 -16.52 -18.26 5.85
N PHE A 178 -16.42 -17.19 5.06
CA PHE A 178 -15.16 -16.49 4.86
C PHE A 178 -14.75 -15.64 6.09
N ASN A 179 -15.71 -15.09 6.83
CA ASN A 179 -15.45 -14.39 8.09
C ASN A 179 -14.88 -15.35 9.13
N GLU A 180 -15.53 -16.50 9.31
CA GLU A 180 -15.09 -17.55 10.21
C GLU A 180 -13.69 -18.07 9.85
N PHE A 181 -13.46 -18.32 8.54
CA PHE A 181 -12.14 -18.71 8.04
C PHE A 181 -11.06 -17.68 8.40
N ILE A 182 -11.30 -16.39 8.16
CA ILE A 182 -10.32 -15.35 8.45
C ILE A 182 -10.03 -15.25 9.95
N ILE A 183 -11.07 -15.27 10.79
CA ILE A 183 -10.93 -15.21 12.25
C ILE A 183 -10.15 -16.43 12.76
N SER A 184 -10.48 -17.63 12.30
CA SER A 184 -9.80 -18.87 12.71
C SER A 184 -8.34 -18.93 12.22
N ARG A 185 -8.07 -18.38 11.04
CA ARG A 185 -6.73 -18.38 10.42
C ARG A 185 -5.81 -17.30 10.97
N THR A 186 -6.38 -16.25 11.59
CA THR A 186 -5.63 -15.14 12.16
C THR A 186 -5.36 -15.41 13.65
N PRO A 187 -4.10 -15.61 14.11
CA PRO A 187 -3.81 -15.85 15.52
C PRO A 187 -4.35 -14.78 16.48
N ALA A 188 -4.40 -13.51 16.03
CA ALA A 188 -5.02 -12.42 16.79
C ALA A 188 -6.54 -12.55 16.96
N GLY A 189 -7.20 -13.52 16.32
CA GLY A 189 -8.63 -13.82 16.45
C GLY A 189 -9.57 -12.74 15.93
N ARG A 190 -9.10 -11.83 15.09
CA ARG A 190 -9.90 -10.71 14.56
C ARG A 190 -9.39 -10.22 13.21
N TRP A 191 -10.21 -9.46 12.53
CA TRP A 191 -9.80 -8.60 11.43
C TRP A 191 -8.92 -7.46 11.94
N GLY A 192 -7.92 -7.06 11.16
CA GLY A 192 -7.18 -5.83 11.39
C GLY A 192 -8.08 -4.60 11.19
N ARG A 193 -7.83 -3.53 11.91
CA ARG A 193 -8.46 -2.22 11.69
C ARG A 193 -7.47 -1.31 10.95
N PRO A 194 -7.92 -0.38 10.10
CA PRO A 194 -7.01 0.55 9.42
C PRO A 194 -6.02 1.24 10.36
N GLU A 195 -6.42 1.52 11.60
CA GLU A 195 -5.59 2.13 12.64
C GLU A 195 -4.41 1.23 13.06
N ASP A 196 -4.54 -0.09 12.93
CA ASP A 196 -3.46 -1.03 13.25
C ASP A 196 -2.24 -0.86 12.29
N LEU A 197 -2.42 -0.20 11.13
CA LEU A 197 -1.33 0.13 10.20
C LEU A 197 -0.60 1.43 10.57
N ALA A 198 -1.24 2.31 11.34
CA ALA A 198 -0.78 3.68 11.53
C ALA A 198 0.62 3.74 12.17
N GLY A 199 0.86 2.92 13.20
CA GLY A 199 2.16 2.87 13.89
C GLY A 199 3.30 2.47 12.95
N THR A 200 3.09 1.43 12.14
CA THR A 200 4.09 0.98 11.15
C THR A 200 4.33 2.03 10.07
N ALA A 201 3.27 2.68 9.59
CA ALA A 201 3.41 3.74 8.59
C ALA A 201 4.21 4.95 9.13
N VAL A 202 3.93 5.38 10.35
CA VAL A 202 4.67 6.46 11.01
C VAL A 202 6.12 6.05 11.29
N PHE A 203 6.36 4.83 11.77
CA PHE A 203 7.71 4.30 11.96
C PHE A 203 8.53 4.34 10.68
N LEU A 204 8.00 3.78 9.58
CA LEU A 204 8.71 3.73 8.29
C LEU A 204 8.88 5.12 7.64
N ALA A 205 8.04 6.09 7.99
CA ALA A 205 8.12 7.47 7.51
C ALA A 205 9.06 8.36 8.36
N SER A 206 9.52 7.89 9.51
CA SER A 206 10.27 8.67 10.48
C SER A 206 11.76 8.30 10.51
N LYS A 207 12.55 9.12 11.23
CA LYS A 207 13.98 8.86 11.49
C LYS A 207 14.22 7.55 12.24
N ALA A 208 13.23 7.01 12.96
CA ALA A 208 13.36 5.74 13.67
C ALA A 208 13.64 4.55 12.72
N SER A 209 13.40 4.70 11.42
CA SER A 209 13.66 3.69 10.39
C SER A 209 14.83 4.01 9.46
N ASP A 210 15.73 4.95 9.83
CA ASP A 210 16.81 5.39 8.92
C ASP A 210 17.79 4.26 8.52
N PHE A 211 17.86 3.18 9.31
CA PHE A 211 18.68 2.00 8.97
C PHE A 211 17.84 0.78 8.58
N VAL A 212 16.52 0.93 8.42
CA VAL A 212 15.60 -0.10 7.91
C VAL A 212 15.39 0.13 6.43
N ASN A 213 15.87 -0.76 5.58
CA ASN A 213 15.78 -0.61 4.13
C ASN A 213 15.54 -1.96 3.43
N GLY A 214 14.70 -1.99 2.40
CA GLY A 214 14.37 -3.18 1.61
C GLY A 214 13.50 -4.21 2.34
N GLN A 215 12.88 -3.86 3.48
CA GLN A 215 12.08 -4.76 4.29
C GLN A 215 10.58 -4.62 4.00
N VAL A 216 9.84 -5.71 4.19
CA VAL A 216 8.37 -5.67 4.27
C VAL A 216 7.97 -6.00 5.70
N VAL A 217 7.35 -5.03 6.38
CA VAL A 217 6.80 -5.23 7.72
C VAL A 217 5.36 -5.72 7.57
N TYR A 218 5.14 -6.98 7.96
CA TYR A 218 3.80 -7.58 7.90
C TYR A 218 2.99 -7.17 9.14
N VAL A 219 1.80 -6.63 8.87
CA VAL A 219 0.81 -6.25 9.88
C VAL A 219 -0.42 -7.11 9.61
N ASP A 220 -0.41 -8.33 10.08
CA ASP A 220 -1.34 -9.39 9.65
C ASP A 220 -2.00 -10.19 10.79
N GLY A 221 -1.76 -9.78 12.03
CA GLY A 221 -2.29 -10.49 13.21
C GLY A 221 -1.70 -11.89 13.40
N GLY A 222 -0.54 -12.18 12.77
CA GLY A 222 0.19 -13.43 12.88
C GLY A 222 -0.15 -14.48 11.80
N ILE A 223 -0.88 -14.12 10.74
CA ILE A 223 -1.24 -15.07 9.67
C ILE A 223 0.00 -15.73 9.05
N LEU A 224 1.05 -14.96 8.78
CA LEU A 224 2.29 -15.49 8.20
C LEU A 224 3.17 -16.25 9.19
N ALA A 225 2.94 -16.10 10.48
CA ALA A 225 3.73 -16.76 11.52
C ALA A 225 3.27 -18.19 11.85
N THR A 226 2.14 -18.65 11.31
CA THR A 226 1.55 -19.93 11.65
C THR A 226 1.06 -20.71 10.43
N ILE A 227 1.15 -22.02 10.51
CA ILE A 227 0.47 -22.95 9.58
C ILE A 227 -1.04 -23.05 9.83
N GLY A 228 -1.52 -22.53 10.97
CA GLY A 228 -2.88 -22.69 11.47
C GLY A 228 -3.00 -23.82 12.48
N LYS A 229 -4.19 -24.00 13.03
CA LYS A 229 -4.53 -25.09 13.94
C LYS A 229 -5.83 -25.78 13.49
N PRO A 230 -6.06 -27.04 13.86
CA PRO A 230 -7.35 -27.72 13.65
C PRO A 230 -8.49 -26.95 14.32
N SER A 231 -9.70 -27.02 13.74
CA SER A 231 -10.87 -26.30 14.26
C SER A 231 -11.32 -26.73 15.67
N ASN A 232 -10.92 -27.93 16.08
CA ASN A 232 -11.22 -28.51 17.40
C ASN A 232 -10.11 -28.31 18.44
N GLU A 233 -9.02 -27.65 18.09
CA GLU A 233 -7.93 -27.31 19.01
C GLU A 233 -8.20 -25.96 19.68
N LYS A 234 -8.18 -25.94 21.03
CA LYS A 234 -8.41 -24.73 21.84
C LYS A 234 -7.14 -23.87 21.98
#